data_e34ce4654838831c48431c9c6175adec
#
_entry.id   e34ce4654838831c48431c9c6175adec
#
_cell.length_a   1.000
_cell.length_b   1.000
_cell.length_c   1.000
_cell.angle_alpha   90.00
_cell.angle_beta   90.00
_cell.angle_gamma   90.00
#
_symmetry.space_group_name_H-M   'P 1'
#
loop_
_entity.id
_entity.type
_entity.pdbx_description
1 polymer ?
#
loop_
_entity_poly.entity_id
_entity_poly.type
_entity_poly.pdbx_seq_one_letter_code
_entity_poly.pdbx_strand_id
1 'polypeptide(L)'
;MVPAKKKAVVLGATGMMGQKFVQLLANHPWLEVSAVAASDKSVGKPYAATVGGQIQRHVLDDLGDLQVVEATPRALDDPYVVFSALPTEVAGPIEEDFAKAGFPVFSNASSHRMDHDVPLLNPEVNAEHASLVEAQKRRTKWDGFIVANPNCTTAILSLSLKPLYDRFGLETVIVSTMQAISGAGYPGVASLDILENVIPFIRNEEEKVERETNKILGTPTKPATITVSASCQRVPTIHGHIEAVFAKTKTQTSPEEAAKSMSEFQSTPQRMKLPSAPPHPVLVRKEEDRPQTRLDVDEGNGMTVSVGRLRRDSALNGIKYIVLGHNLVRGGAGCSILNAELLIAQKYIQ
;
A
#
# COMPACT_ATOMS: atom_id res chain seq x y z
N MET A 1 -4.83 21.90 23.43
CA MET A 1 -6.03 21.56 22.63
C MET A 1 -5.55 20.61 21.54
N VAL A 2 -6.19 19.45 21.40
CA VAL A 2 -5.94 18.56 20.24
C VAL A 2 -6.47 19.33 19.03
N PRO A 3 -5.69 19.51 17.95
CA PRO A 3 -6.20 20.18 16.74
C PRO A 3 -7.41 19.40 16.20
N ALA A 4 -8.40 20.12 15.67
CA ALA A 4 -9.56 19.48 15.05
C ALA A 4 -9.08 18.55 13.93
N LYS A 5 -9.62 17.34 13.89
CA LYS A 5 -9.32 16.38 12.82
C LYS A 5 -9.83 16.91 11.48
N LYS A 6 -9.14 16.56 10.42
CA LYS A 6 -9.48 16.95 9.06
C LYS A 6 -10.37 15.90 8.39
N LYS A 7 -11.33 16.34 7.59
CA LYS A 7 -12.31 15.49 6.89
C LYS A 7 -11.63 14.59 5.86
N ALA A 8 -11.83 13.28 5.99
CA ALA A 8 -11.41 12.28 5.01
C ALA A 8 -12.62 11.59 4.41
N VAL A 9 -12.61 11.40 3.10
CA VAL A 9 -13.63 10.68 2.37
C VAL A 9 -13.07 9.37 1.84
N VAL A 10 -13.87 8.31 1.89
CA VAL A 10 -13.51 6.99 1.35
C VAL A 10 -14.41 6.63 0.18
N LEU A 11 -13.85 6.58 -1.02
CA LEU A 11 -14.52 6.09 -2.23
C LEU A 11 -14.37 4.56 -2.32
N GLY A 12 -15.43 3.87 -2.70
CA GLY A 12 -15.46 2.40 -2.69
C GLY A 12 -15.50 1.81 -1.27
N ALA A 13 -16.08 2.56 -0.32
CA ALA A 13 -16.07 2.25 1.11
C ALA A 13 -16.67 0.89 1.48
N THR A 14 -17.58 0.35 0.66
CA THR A 14 -18.25 -0.94 0.90
C THR A 14 -17.41 -2.16 0.50
N GLY A 15 -16.36 -1.96 -0.31
CA GLY A 15 -15.41 -3.01 -0.66
C GLY A 15 -14.41 -3.33 0.46
N MET A 16 -13.69 -4.44 0.35
CA MET A 16 -12.73 -4.89 1.37
C MET A 16 -11.66 -3.84 1.69
N MET A 17 -11.08 -3.19 0.67
CA MET A 17 -10.08 -2.13 0.86
C MET A 17 -10.71 -0.87 1.46
N GLY A 18 -11.91 -0.47 1.02
CA GLY A 18 -12.64 0.66 1.56
C GLY A 18 -12.97 0.48 3.04
N GLN A 19 -13.47 -0.70 3.43
CA GLN A 19 -13.71 -1.06 4.83
C GLN A 19 -12.41 -0.98 5.67
N LYS A 20 -11.25 -1.39 5.09
CA LYS A 20 -9.96 -1.27 5.78
C LYS A 20 -9.56 0.20 5.99
N PHE A 21 -9.81 1.10 5.05
CA PHE A 21 -9.64 2.54 5.26
C PHE A 21 -10.51 3.06 6.41
N VAL A 22 -11.79 2.77 6.39
CA VAL A 22 -12.73 3.20 7.44
C VAL A 22 -12.26 2.71 8.81
N GLN A 23 -11.82 1.44 8.90
CA GLN A 23 -11.30 0.84 10.12
C GLN A 23 -10.05 1.56 10.65
N LEU A 24 -9.07 1.84 9.78
CA LEU A 24 -7.81 2.49 10.17
C LEU A 24 -8.00 3.98 10.49
N LEU A 25 -8.95 4.65 9.86
CA LEU A 25 -9.25 6.06 10.09
C LEU A 25 -10.12 6.31 11.32
N ALA A 26 -10.85 5.33 11.84
CA ALA A 26 -11.77 5.48 12.98
C ALA A 26 -11.10 6.16 14.20
N ASN A 27 -9.86 5.78 14.51
CA ASN A 27 -9.09 6.34 15.63
C ASN A 27 -7.86 7.14 15.17
N HIS A 28 -7.82 7.62 13.92
CA HIS A 28 -6.67 8.33 13.39
C HIS A 28 -6.52 9.72 14.06
N PRO A 29 -5.30 10.13 14.47
CA PRO A 29 -5.14 11.37 15.23
C PRO A 29 -5.34 12.65 14.42
N TRP A 30 -5.14 12.63 13.08
CA TRP A 30 -5.22 13.80 12.22
C TRP A 30 -6.46 13.84 11.31
N LEU A 31 -6.99 12.67 10.99
CA LEU A 31 -8.07 12.50 10.01
C LEU A 31 -9.30 11.87 10.65
N GLU A 32 -10.48 12.22 10.16
CA GLU A 32 -11.74 11.59 10.53
C GLU A 32 -12.57 11.28 9.28
N VAL A 33 -13.26 10.16 9.27
CA VAL A 33 -14.14 9.78 8.16
C VAL A 33 -15.39 10.68 8.20
N SER A 34 -15.52 11.58 7.23
CA SER A 34 -16.67 12.48 7.11
C SER A 34 -17.73 11.97 6.14
N ALA A 35 -17.34 11.15 5.16
CA ALA A 35 -18.26 10.54 4.21
C ALA A 35 -17.71 9.22 3.66
N VAL A 36 -18.64 8.34 3.31
CA VAL A 36 -18.38 7.04 2.66
C VAL A 36 -19.15 7.00 1.35
N ALA A 37 -18.45 6.76 0.24
CA ALA A 37 -19.04 6.73 -1.09
C ALA A 37 -18.90 5.33 -1.71
N ALA A 38 -19.92 4.91 -2.45
CA ALA A 38 -19.92 3.61 -3.12
C ALA A 38 -20.78 3.65 -4.41
N SER A 39 -20.99 2.48 -5.01
CA SER A 39 -21.85 2.33 -6.19
C SER A 39 -23.32 2.61 -5.88
N ASP A 40 -24.10 2.90 -6.91
CA ASP A 40 -25.55 3.19 -6.87
C ASP A 40 -26.37 2.18 -6.06
N LYS A 41 -25.92 0.92 -5.99
CA LYS A 41 -26.59 -0.14 -5.21
C LYS A 41 -26.62 0.14 -3.70
N SER A 42 -25.67 0.93 -3.21
CA SER A 42 -25.48 1.23 -1.79
C SER A 42 -25.88 2.66 -1.41
N VAL A 43 -25.98 3.58 -2.38
CA VAL A 43 -26.31 5.01 -2.16
C VAL A 43 -27.64 5.14 -1.42
N GLY A 44 -27.68 6.07 -0.44
CA GLY A 44 -28.85 6.34 0.39
C GLY A 44 -29.12 5.34 1.51
N LYS A 45 -28.25 4.33 1.68
CA LYS A 45 -28.36 3.36 2.78
C LYS A 45 -27.39 3.69 3.89
N PRO A 46 -27.69 3.38 5.16
CA PRO A 46 -26.71 3.44 6.25
C PRO A 46 -25.52 2.53 5.93
N TYR A 47 -24.31 2.99 6.24
CA TYR A 47 -23.07 2.25 5.95
C TYR A 47 -23.09 0.84 6.56
N ALA A 48 -23.54 0.70 7.81
CA ALA A 48 -23.67 -0.60 8.48
C ALA A 48 -24.54 -1.62 7.72
N ALA A 49 -25.56 -1.14 6.97
CA ALA A 49 -26.42 -2.00 6.17
C ALA A 49 -25.78 -2.46 4.84
N THR A 50 -24.65 -1.85 4.44
CA THR A 50 -24.01 -2.10 3.13
C THR A 50 -22.75 -2.93 3.25
N VAL A 51 -22.17 -3.07 4.46
CA VAL A 51 -20.95 -3.84 4.72
C VAL A 51 -21.28 -5.17 5.35
N GLY A 52 -20.74 -6.27 4.81
CA GLY A 52 -20.81 -7.58 5.46
C GLY A 52 -19.97 -7.59 6.74
N GLY A 53 -20.07 -8.64 7.57
CA GLY A 53 -19.39 -8.78 8.88
C GLY A 53 -17.86 -8.80 8.87
N GLN A 54 -17.22 -8.07 7.96
CA GLN A 54 -15.75 -7.98 7.81
C GLN A 54 -15.16 -6.78 8.57
N ILE A 55 -15.98 -5.79 8.93
CA ILE A 55 -15.57 -4.64 9.72
C ILE A 55 -15.84 -4.91 11.20
N GLN A 56 -14.96 -4.45 12.07
CA GLN A 56 -15.12 -4.64 13.50
C GLN A 56 -16.34 -3.85 14.01
N ARG A 57 -17.13 -4.46 14.90
CA ARG A 57 -18.41 -3.92 15.35
C ARG A 57 -18.30 -2.50 15.95
N HIS A 58 -17.27 -2.24 16.76
CA HIS A 58 -17.08 -0.93 17.36
C HIS A 58 -16.87 0.21 16.34
N VAL A 59 -16.31 -0.09 15.16
CA VAL A 59 -16.19 0.91 14.06
C VAL A 59 -17.55 1.23 13.48
N LEU A 60 -18.46 0.26 13.45
CA LEU A 60 -19.85 0.46 13.01
C LEU A 60 -20.68 1.19 14.05
N ASP A 61 -20.37 1.07 15.35
CA ASP A 61 -21.06 1.82 16.40
C ASP A 61 -20.85 3.33 16.22
N ASP A 62 -19.69 3.76 15.72
CA ASP A 62 -19.34 5.17 15.50
C ASP A 62 -19.71 5.68 14.10
N LEU A 63 -19.53 4.86 13.06
CA LEU A 63 -19.61 5.27 11.66
C LEU A 63 -20.75 4.59 10.87
N GLY A 64 -21.44 3.63 11.48
CA GLY A 64 -22.44 2.81 10.81
C GLY A 64 -23.67 3.58 10.30
N ASP A 65 -24.02 4.68 10.95
CA ASP A 65 -25.16 5.54 10.59
C ASP A 65 -24.85 6.51 9.44
N LEU A 66 -23.56 6.64 9.03
CA LEU A 66 -23.21 7.45 7.88
C LEU A 66 -23.97 6.97 6.64
N GLN A 67 -24.66 7.91 5.96
CA GLN A 67 -25.32 7.59 4.70
C GLN A 67 -24.27 7.40 3.61
N VAL A 68 -24.37 6.31 2.86
CA VAL A 68 -23.51 6.11 1.68
C VAL A 68 -23.95 7.08 0.59
N VAL A 69 -23.00 7.87 0.08
CA VAL A 69 -23.22 8.86 -0.96
C VAL A 69 -22.65 8.40 -2.32
N GLU A 70 -22.99 9.11 -3.38
CA GLU A 70 -22.41 8.90 -4.70
C GLU A 70 -20.91 9.28 -4.70
N ALA A 71 -20.12 8.55 -5.50
CA ALA A 71 -18.70 8.82 -5.69
C ALA A 71 -18.49 9.99 -6.67
N THR A 72 -19.04 11.18 -6.36
CA THR A 72 -18.90 12.41 -7.13
C THR A 72 -18.49 13.57 -6.25
N PRO A 73 -17.68 14.55 -6.73
CA PRO A 73 -17.27 15.69 -5.93
C PRO A 73 -18.46 16.51 -5.39
N ARG A 74 -19.57 16.58 -6.12
CA ARG A 74 -20.77 17.37 -5.75
C ARG A 74 -21.56 16.77 -4.59
N ALA A 75 -21.38 15.49 -4.32
CA ALA A 75 -22.07 14.78 -3.23
C ALA A 75 -21.37 14.97 -1.88
N LEU A 76 -20.24 15.68 -1.83
CA LEU A 76 -19.35 15.76 -0.67
C LEU A 76 -19.25 17.21 -0.16
N ASP A 77 -19.14 17.33 1.16
CA ASP A 77 -18.95 18.60 1.86
C ASP A 77 -17.46 18.85 2.12
N ASP A 78 -16.78 19.45 1.16
CA ASP A 78 -15.41 19.95 1.20
C ASP A 78 -14.40 19.00 1.92
N PRO A 79 -14.10 17.82 1.35
CA PRO A 79 -13.14 16.91 1.95
C PRO A 79 -11.72 17.46 1.90
N TYR A 80 -10.98 17.28 3.00
CA TYR A 80 -9.57 17.64 3.06
C TYR A 80 -8.68 16.65 2.29
N VAL A 81 -9.04 15.35 2.32
CA VAL A 81 -8.40 14.28 1.56
C VAL A 81 -9.42 13.24 1.09
N VAL A 82 -9.15 12.62 -0.05
CA VAL A 82 -9.97 11.56 -0.64
C VAL A 82 -9.14 10.27 -0.77
N PHE A 83 -9.56 9.20 -0.11
CA PHE A 83 -9.00 7.87 -0.27
C PHE A 83 -9.84 7.06 -1.26
N SER A 84 -9.22 6.59 -2.34
CA SER A 84 -9.91 5.81 -3.36
C SER A 84 -9.57 4.31 -3.24
N ALA A 85 -10.61 3.52 -3.02
CA ALA A 85 -10.62 2.06 -3.05
C ALA A 85 -11.55 1.54 -4.17
N LEU A 86 -11.70 2.31 -5.23
CA LEU A 86 -12.52 1.97 -6.39
C LEU A 86 -11.88 0.84 -7.20
N PRO A 87 -12.69 -0.01 -7.86
CA PRO A 87 -12.20 -0.94 -8.86
C PRO A 87 -11.46 -0.20 -10.00
N THR A 88 -10.36 -0.77 -10.48
CA THR A 88 -9.49 -0.13 -11.49
C THR A 88 -10.26 0.29 -12.75
N GLU A 89 -11.28 -0.48 -13.14
CA GLU A 89 -12.07 -0.25 -14.35
C GLU A 89 -12.84 1.08 -14.34
N VAL A 90 -13.15 1.60 -13.15
CA VAL A 90 -13.93 2.85 -12.98
C VAL A 90 -13.14 3.96 -12.25
N ALA A 91 -12.03 3.60 -11.63
CA ALA A 91 -11.28 4.53 -10.77
C ALA A 91 -10.74 5.74 -11.53
N GLY A 92 -10.10 5.55 -12.67
CA GLY A 92 -9.39 6.60 -13.38
C GLY A 92 -10.22 7.87 -13.59
N PRO A 93 -11.34 7.83 -14.33
CA PRO A 93 -12.18 9.00 -14.57
C PRO A 93 -12.73 9.65 -13.28
N ILE A 94 -13.16 8.83 -12.31
CA ILE A 94 -13.71 9.33 -11.04
C ILE A 94 -12.62 10.05 -10.24
N GLU A 95 -11.44 9.47 -10.11
CA GLU A 95 -10.30 10.06 -9.39
C GLU A 95 -9.85 11.37 -10.04
N GLU A 96 -9.84 11.45 -11.37
CA GLU A 96 -9.57 12.69 -12.09
C GLU A 96 -10.61 13.77 -11.82
N ASP A 97 -11.91 13.43 -11.75
CA ASP A 97 -12.95 14.40 -11.46
C ASP A 97 -12.81 15.00 -10.04
N PHE A 98 -12.39 14.18 -9.06
CA PHE A 98 -12.05 14.70 -7.74
C PHE A 98 -10.81 15.60 -7.76
N ALA A 99 -9.75 15.22 -8.46
CA ALA A 99 -8.55 16.03 -8.58
C ALA A 99 -8.82 17.37 -9.33
N LYS A 100 -9.65 17.34 -10.38
CA LYS A 100 -10.15 18.57 -11.09
C LYS A 100 -10.95 19.48 -10.18
N ALA A 101 -11.72 18.90 -9.25
CA ALA A 101 -12.49 19.66 -8.25
C ALA A 101 -11.61 20.25 -7.12
N GLY A 102 -10.31 20.03 -7.15
CA GLY A 102 -9.35 20.60 -6.18
C GLY A 102 -8.95 19.66 -5.05
N PHE A 103 -9.41 18.41 -5.02
CA PHE A 103 -9.16 17.50 -3.91
C PHE A 103 -7.89 16.65 -4.11
N PRO A 104 -7.07 16.47 -3.04
CA PRO A 104 -6.01 15.47 -3.01
C PRO A 104 -6.60 14.05 -2.98
N VAL A 105 -6.27 13.24 -3.97
CA VAL A 105 -6.74 11.86 -4.12
C VAL A 105 -5.61 10.87 -3.89
N PHE A 106 -5.81 9.93 -2.96
CA PHE A 106 -4.89 8.83 -2.67
C PHE A 106 -5.50 7.53 -3.18
N SER A 107 -5.01 7.08 -4.34
CA SER A 107 -5.57 5.97 -5.11
C SER A 107 -4.91 4.63 -4.79
N ASN A 108 -5.70 3.59 -4.53
CA ASN A 108 -5.23 2.19 -4.51
C ASN A 108 -5.45 1.46 -5.84
N ALA A 109 -6.14 2.07 -6.80
CA ALA A 109 -6.30 1.52 -8.14
C ALA A 109 -5.00 1.56 -8.94
N SER A 110 -4.89 0.73 -9.99
CA SER A 110 -3.70 0.71 -10.84
C SER A 110 -3.72 1.75 -11.96
N SER A 111 -4.81 2.51 -12.12
CA SER A 111 -5.07 3.38 -13.26
C SER A 111 -3.95 4.40 -13.53
N HIS A 112 -3.44 5.02 -12.47
CA HIS A 112 -2.47 6.13 -12.58
C HIS A 112 -1.05 5.76 -12.13
N ARG A 113 -0.80 4.50 -11.73
CA ARG A 113 0.50 4.09 -11.15
C ARG A 113 1.68 4.34 -12.07
N MET A 114 1.49 4.21 -13.38
CA MET A 114 2.58 4.34 -14.35
C MET A 114 2.60 5.69 -15.07
N ASP A 115 1.70 6.62 -14.73
CA ASP A 115 1.72 7.98 -15.26
C ASP A 115 2.99 8.70 -14.80
N HIS A 116 3.65 9.44 -15.70
CA HIS A 116 5.00 9.97 -15.45
C HIS A 116 5.07 11.04 -14.36
N ASP A 117 3.99 11.77 -14.14
CA ASP A 117 3.87 12.85 -13.16
C ASP A 117 2.95 12.52 -11.97
N VAL A 118 2.49 11.26 -11.89
CA VAL A 118 1.79 10.75 -10.71
C VAL A 118 2.79 10.02 -9.81
N PRO A 119 2.98 10.48 -8.55
CA PRO A 119 3.82 9.76 -7.62
C PRO A 119 3.23 8.38 -7.32
N LEU A 120 3.98 7.34 -7.63
CA LEU A 120 3.74 5.98 -7.13
C LEU A 120 4.50 5.88 -5.81
N LEU A 121 3.80 6.08 -4.68
CA LEU A 121 4.43 6.44 -3.43
C LEU A 121 4.35 5.31 -2.39
N ASN A 122 5.52 4.85 -1.95
CA ASN A 122 5.72 4.06 -0.75
C ASN A 122 6.58 4.91 0.19
N PRO A 123 6.00 5.56 1.23
CA PRO A 123 6.62 6.69 1.92
C PRO A 123 8.00 6.42 2.52
N GLU A 124 8.22 5.20 3.00
CA GLU A 124 9.52 4.82 3.56
C GLU A 124 10.57 4.55 2.48
N VAL A 125 10.15 4.35 1.22
CA VAL A 125 11.04 4.01 0.12
C VAL A 125 11.44 5.22 -0.71
N ASN A 126 10.46 6.08 -1.05
CA ASN A 126 10.64 7.13 -2.05
C ASN A 126 9.86 8.41 -1.73
N ALA A 127 9.96 8.90 -0.48
CA ALA A 127 9.26 10.12 -0.02
C ALA A 127 9.48 11.33 -0.94
N GLU A 128 10.63 11.43 -1.62
CA GLU A 128 10.99 12.51 -2.56
C GLU A 128 10.12 12.51 -3.83
N HIS A 129 9.49 11.39 -4.18
CA HIS A 129 8.54 11.32 -5.30
C HIS A 129 7.28 12.15 -5.06
N ALA A 130 6.99 12.56 -3.82
CA ALA A 130 5.92 13.51 -3.51
C ALA A 130 6.03 14.81 -4.32
N SER A 131 7.25 15.23 -4.68
CA SER A 131 7.51 16.41 -5.51
C SER A 131 6.88 16.36 -6.91
N LEU A 132 6.52 15.18 -7.41
CA LEU A 132 5.80 15.01 -8.68
C LEU A 132 4.40 15.66 -8.67
N VAL A 133 3.80 15.84 -7.49
CA VAL A 133 2.52 16.56 -7.34
C VAL A 133 2.59 17.96 -7.98
N GLU A 134 3.70 18.67 -7.82
CA GLU A 134 3.88 19.99 -8.42
C GLU A 134 3.99 19.93 -9.96
N ALA A 135 4.61 18.88 -10.50
CA ALA A 135 4.66 18.66 -11.94
C ALA A 135 3.28 18.31 -12.49
N GLN A 136 2.53 17.47 -11.77
CA GLN A 136 1.16 17.10 -12.12
C GLN A 136 0.24 18.33 -12.15
N LYS A 137 0.22 19.17 -11.11
CA LYS A 137 -0.56 20.42 -11.07
C LYS A 137 -0.21 21.36 -12.21
N ARG A 138 1.08 21.53 -12.53
CA ARG A 138 1.50 22.36 -13.67
C ARG A 138 0.98 21.86 -15.01
N ARG A 139 0.98 20.52 -15.23
CA ARG A 139 0.49 19.93 -16.49
C ARG A 139 -1.02 19.99 -16.60
N THR A 140 -1.72 19.58 -15.55
CA THR A 140 -3.18 19.42 -15.56
C THR A 140 -3.92 20.73 -15.37
N LYS A 141 -3.30 21.73 -14.74
CA LYS A 141 -3.93 22.98 -14.27
C LYS A 141 -5.04 22.72 -13.25
N TRP A 142 -4.97 21.60 -12.52
CA TRP A 142 -5.86 21.28 -11.42
C TRP A 142 -5.27 21.78 -10.10
N ASP A 143 -6.14 22.21 -9.17
CA ASP A 143 -5.71 22.54 -7.80
C ASP A 143 -5.48 21.28 -6.96
N GLY A 144 -6.26 20.23 -7.21
CA GLY A 144 -6.05 18.91 -6.64
C GLY A 144 -4.99 18.10 -7.38
N PHE A 145 -4.79 16.88 -6.91
CA PHE A 145 -3.81 15.94 -7.49
C PHE A 145 -4.13 14.50 -7.12
N ILE A 146 -3.47 13.56 -7.81
CA ILE A 146 -3.55 12.12 -7.56
C ILE A 146 -2.20 11.62 -7.10
N VAL A 147 -2.19 10.83 -6.02
CA VAL A 147 -1.08 10.01 -5.55
C VAL A 147 -1.48 8.55 -5.64
N ALA A 148 -0.70 7.74 -6.32
CA ALA A 148 -0.96 6.31 -6.45
C ALA A 148 -0.23 5.51 -5.37
N ASN A 149 -0.96 4.61 -4.71
CA ASN A 149 -0.40 3.59 -3.83
C ASN A 149 0.05 2.39 -4.67
N PRO A 150 1.20 1.77 -4.37
CA PRO A 150 1.68 0.62 -5.15
C PRO A 150 0.77 -0.61 -5.05
N ASN A 151 0.98 -1.56 -5.94
CA ASN A 151 0.52 -2.93 -5.78
C ASN A 151 0.95 -3.49 -4.42
N CYS A 152 0.11 -4.31 -3.79
CA CYS A 152 0.33 -4.79 -2.42
C CYS A 152 1.64 -5.58 -2.27
N THR A 153 1.96 -6.42 -3.23
CA THR A 153 3.24 -7.16 -3.29
C THR A 153 4.40 -6.18 -3.49
N THR A 154 4.29 -5.26 -4.44
CA THR A 154 5.33 -4.26 -4.70
C THR A 154 5.61 -3.37 -3.47
N ALA A 155 4.58 -3.01 -2.69
CA ALA A 155 4.76 -2.23 -1.47
C ALA A 155 5.60 -2.96 -0.41
N ILE A 156 5.36 -4.27 -0.25
CA ILE A 156 6.10 -5.13 0.68
C ILE A 156 7.52 -5.37 0.17
N LEU A 157 7.64 -5.78 -1.09
CA LEU A 157 8.93 -6.07 -1.74
C LEU A 157 9.85 -4.84 -1.70
N SER A 158 9.39 -3.70 -2.21
CA SER A 158 10.21 -2.49 -2.32
C SER A 158 10.70 -1.98 -0.96
N LEU A 159 9.88 -2.11 0.09
CA LEU A 159 10.28 -1.75 1.45
C LEU A 159 11.40 -2.66 1.97
N SER A 160 11.34 -3.97 1.71
CA SER A 160 12.40 -4.90 2.09
C SER A 160 13.69 -4.70 1.27
N LEU A 161 13.55 -4.28 0.00
CA LEU A 161 14.69 -4.03 -0.89
C LEU A 161 15.39 -2.70 -0.64
N LYS A 162 14.68 -1.69 -0.14
CA LYS A 162 15.21 -0.32 0.01
C LYS A 162 16.52 -0.25 0.79
N PRO A 163 16.64 -0.85 2.01
CA PRO A 163 17.91 -0.81 2.74
C PRO A 163 19.08 -1.47 1.99
N LEU A 164 18.80 -2.51 1.20
CA LEU A 164 19.80 -3.17 0.37
C LEU A 164 20.19 -2.30 -0.84
N TYR A 165 19.19 -1.70 -1.48
CA TYR A 165 19.39 -0.82 -2.63
C TYR A 165 20.26 0.38 -2.28
N ASP A 166 19.95 1.03 -1.15
CA ASP A 166 20.67 2.23 -0.72
C ASP A 166 22.12 1.92 -0.36
N ARG A 167 22.38 0.77 0.26
CA ARG A 167 23.71 0.47 0.79
C ARG A 167 24.61 -0.28 -0.19
N PHE A 168 24.04 -1.18 -0.98
CA PHE A 168 24.83 -2.10 -1.82
C PHE A 168 24.48 -1.98 -3.32
N GLY A 169 23.43 -1.21 -3.67
CA GLY A 169 22.84 -1.26 -5.01
C GLY A 169 22.21 -2.61 -5.33
N LEU A 170 21.31 -2.65 -6.29
CA LEU A 170 20.69 -3.90 -6.77
C LEU A 170 20.94 -4.04 -8.27
N GLU A 171 21.24 -5.27 -8.70
CA GLU A 171 21.41 -5.65 -10.10
C GLU A 171 20.21 -6.50 -10.58
N THR A 172 19.90 -7.57 -9.82
CA THR A 172 18.86 -8.53 -10.15
C THR A 172 18.05 -8.91 -8.92
N VAL A 173 16.74 -8.98 -9.06
CA VAL A 173 15.79 -9.46 -8.06
C VAL A 173 14.90 -10.52 -8.69
N ILE A 174 14.87 -11.71 -8.11
CA ILE A 174 13.91 -12.75 -8.45
C ILE A 174 12.99 -12.91 -7.23
N VAL A 175 11.70 -12.91 -7.45
CA VAL A 175 10.71 -13.02 -6.39
C VAL A 175 9.63 -14.03 -6.74
N SER A 176 9.37 -14.95 -5.82
CA SER A 176 8.22 -15.84 -5.88
C SER A 176 7.30 -15.55 -4.70
N THR A 177 6.00 -15.36 -4.96
CA THR A 177 5.07 -14.88 -3.95
C THR A 177 3.99 -15.89 -3.62
N MET A 178 3.58 -15.93 -2.36
CA MET A 178 2.43 -16.67 -1.85
C MET A 178 1.43 -15.65 -1.33
N GLN A 179 0.44 -15.29 -2.16
CA GLN A 179 -0.46 -14.18 -1.89
C GLN A 179 -1.79 -14.63 -1.28
N ALA A 180 -2.18 -13.95 -0.20
CA ALA A 180 -3.41 -14.18 0.54
C ALA A 180 -4.67 -13.89 -0.30
N ILE A 181 -5.75 -14.62 -0.02
CA ILE A 181 -7.04 -14.51 -0.73
C ILE A 181 -7.69 -13.13 -0.60
N SER A 182 -7.45 -12.41 0.50
CA SER A 182 -7.98 -11.05 0.66
C SER A 182 -7.44 -10.05 -0.37
N GLY A 183 -6.31 -10.36 -1.02
CA GLY A 183 -5.78 -9.57 -2.14
C GLY A 183 -6.66 -9.60 -3.40
N ALA A 184 -7.56 -10.58 -3.51
CA ALA A 184 -8.55 -10.64 -4.61
C ALA A 184 -9.78 -9.74 -4.38
N GLY A 185 -9.87 -9.06 -3.22
CA GLY A 185 -11.08 -8.33 -2.84
C GLY A 185 -12.23 -9.27 -2.40
N TYR A 186 -13.38 -8.70 -2.06
CA TYR A 186 -14.56 -9.50 -1.73
C TYR A 186 -15.36 -9.83 -3.02
N PRO A 187 -15.87 -11.04 -3.21
CA PRO A 187 -15.93 -12.18 -2.28
C PRO A 187 -14.65 -13.03 -2.20
N GLY A 188 -13.55 -12.63 -2.77
CA GLY A 188 -12.30 -13.38 -2.79
C GLY A 188 -12.25 -14.40 -3.93
N VAL A 189 -11.57 -15.50 -3.69
CA VAL A 189 -11.56 -16.68 -4.57
C VAL A 189 -12.60 -17.66 -4.08
N ALA A 190 -13.33 -18.33 -4.98
CA ALA A 190 -14.31 -19.34 -4.61
C ALA A 190 -13.66 -20.43 -3.74
N SER A 191 -14.34 -20.85 -2.67
CA SER A 191 -13.72 -21.73 -1.66
C SER A 191 -13.22 -23.05 -2.25
N LEU A 192 -13.97 -23.65 -3.19
CA LEU A 192 -13.56 -24.91 -3.83
C LEU A 192 -12.41 -24.74 -4.82
N ASP A 193 -12.09 -23.51 -5.25
CA ASP A 193 -10.96 -23.25 -6.13
C ASP A 193 -9.64 -23.08 -5.34
N ILE A 194 -9.72 -22.68 -4.07
CA ILE A 194 -8.53 -22.32 -3.29
C ILE A 194 -8.25 -23.23 -2.10
N LEU A 195 -9.24 -23.90 -1.51
CA LEU A 195 -9.00 -24.84 -0.41
C LEU A 195 -8.19 -26.03 -0.91
N GLU A 196 -7.14 -26.40 -0.16
CA GLU A 196 -6.20 -27.48 -0.52
C GLU A 196 -5.50 -27.26 -1.88
N ASN A 197 -5.44 -26.00 -2.37
CA ASN A 197 -4.93 -25.66 -3.69
C ASN A 197 -4.00 -24.45 -3.67
N VAL A 198 -3.12 -24.38 -4.67
CA VAL A 198 -2.31 -23.20 -5.01
C VAL A 198 -2.60 -22.82 -6.46
N ILE A 199 -3.05 -21.59 -6.69
CA ILE A 199 -3.33 -21.08 -8.03
C ILE A 199 -2.06 -20.36 -8.52
N PRO A 200 -1.34 -20.88 -9.55
CA PRO A 200 -0.07 -20.32 -10.03
C PRO A 200 -0.25 -19.13 -10.97
N PHE A 201 -1.30 -18.34 -10.78
CA PHE A 201 -1.62 -17.20 -11.65
C PHE A 201 -2.46 -16.16 -10.92
N ILE A 202 -2.03 -14.90 -11.02
CA ILE A 202 -2.80 -13.73 -10.62
C ILE A 202 -2.69 -12.73 -11.77
N ARG A 203 -3.85 -12.37 -12.35
CA ARG A 203 -3.90 -11.56 -13.57
C ARG A 203 -3.11 -10.26 -13.46
N ASN A 204 -2.16 -10.03 -14.38
CA ASN A 204 -1.31 -8.83 -14.48
C ASN A 204 -0.49 -8.53 -13.21
N GLU A 205 -0.30 -9.49 -12.30
CA GLU A 205 0.39 -9.23 -11.03
C GLU A 205 1.89 -9.15 -11.23
N GLU A 206 2.46 -10.06 -11.99
CA GLU A 206 3.90 -10.16 -12.25
C GLU A 206 4.42 -8.90 -12.94
N GLU A 207 3.77 -8.44 -14.01
CA GLU A 207 4.17 -7.21 -14.72
C GLU A 207 4.07 -5.97 -13.80
N LYS A 208 3.09 -5.92 -12.90
CA LYS A 208 2.99 -4.83 -11.91
C LYS A 208 4.19 -4.84 -10.97
N VAL A 209 4.52 -5.99 -10.41
CA VAL A 209 5.66 -6.14 -9.49
C VAL A 209 6.95 -5.70 -10.16
N GLU A 210 7.21 -6.16 -11.38
CA GLU A 210 8.42 -5.87 -12.14
C GLU A 210 8.56 -4.39 -12.48
N ARG A 211 7.50 -3.76 -12.98
CA ARG A 211 7.52 -2.36 -13.43
C ARG A 211 7.44 -1.36 -12.26
N GLU A 212 6.56 -1.62 -11.30
CA GLU A 212 6.36 -0.72 -10.17
C GLU A 212 7.59 -0.68 -9.26
N THR A 213 8.28 -1.83 -9.05
CA THR A 213 9.52 -1.89 -8.27
C THR A 213 10.58 -0.95 -8.84
N ASN A 214 10.77 -0.93 -10.15
CA ASN A 214 11.72 -0.04 -10.82
C ASN A 214 11.30 1.44 -10.73
N LYS A 215 10.00 1.75 -10.82
CA LYS A 215 9.51 3.13 -10.65
C LYS A 215 9.75 3.62 -9.22
N ILE A 216 9.44 2.79 -8.22
CA ILE A 216 9.54 3.15 -6.79
C ILE A 216 10.99 3.30 -6.35
N LEU A 217 11.89 2.38 -6.75
CA LEU A 217 13.32 2.43 -6.39
C LEU A 217 14.13 3.39 -7.26
N GLY A 218 13.51 4.02 -8.25
CA GLY A 218 14.12 5.04 -9.10
C GLY A 218 14.15 6.42 -8.44
N THR A 219 14.28 7.43 -9.28
CA THR A 219 14.12 8.84 -8.93
C THR A 219 12.76 9.35 -9.45
N PRO A 220 12.29 10.53 -9.05
CA PRO A 220 11.06 11.11 -9.58
C PRO A 220 10.99 11.16 -11.12
N THR A 221 12.13 11.27 -11.79
CA THR A 221 12.21 11.45 -13.25
C THR A 221 12.71 10.23 -14.01
N LYS A 222 13.29 9.23 -13.32
CA LYS A 222 13.91 8.08 -13.98
C LYS A 222 13.73 6.81 -13.15
N PRO A 223 13.08 5.76 -13.70
CA PRO A 223 13.02 4.45 -13.05
C PRO A 223 14.42 3.88 -12.77
N ALA A 224 14.54 3.05 -11.75
CA ALA A 224 15.72 2.22 -11.55
C ALA A 224 15.89 1.23 -12.71
N THR A 225 17.08 0.66 -12.84
CA THR A 225 17.43 -0.29 -13.89
C THR A 225 17.77 -1.66 -13.29
N ILE A 226 16.89 -2.16 -12.41
CA ILE A 226 17.03 -3.46 -11.78
C ILE A 226 16.35 -4.49 -12.67
N THR A 227 17.00 -5.62 -12.95
CA THR A 227 16.33 -6.76 -13.58
C THR A 227 15.45 -7.43 -12.53
N VAL A 228 14.14 -7.31 -12.67
CA VAL A 228 13.16 -7.92 -11.75
C VAL A 228 12.41 -9.01 -12.49
N SER A 229 12.31 -10.19 -11.90
CA SER A 229 11.50 -11.31 -12.39
C SER A 229 10.59 -11.80 -11.26
N ALA A 230 9.29 -11.79 -11.50
CA ALA A 230 8.28 -12.17 -10.53
C ALA A 230 7.52 -13.43 -10.95
N SER A 231 7.15 -14.25 -9.97
CA SER A 231 6.23 -15.38 -10.14
C SER A 231 5.22 -15.34 -8.98
N CYS A 232 3.94 -15.16 -9.30
CA CYS A 232 2.92 -14.81 -8.33
C CYS A 232 1.84 -15.90 -8.20
N GLN A 233 1.69 -16.44 -6.99
CA GLN A 233 0.72 -17.49 -6.68
C GLN A 233 -0.28 -17.06 -5.62
N ARG A 234 -1.53 -17.54 -5.74
CA ARG A 234 -2.56 -17.41 -4.71
C ARG A 234 -2.58 -18.64 -3.81
N VAL A 235 -2.58 -18.40 -2.50
CA VAL A 235 -2.59 -19.47 -1.48
C VAL A 235 -3.75 -19.29 -0.51
N PRO A 236 -4.21 -20.35 0.20
CA PRO A 236 -5.37 -20.32 1.08
C PRO A 236 -5.08 -19.67 2.45
N THR A 237 -4.40 -18.51 2.47
CA THR A 237 -4.26 -17.66 3.64
C THR A 237 -5.18 -16.46 3.54
N ILE A 238 -5.75 -15.99 4.67
CA ILE A 238 -6.70 -14.87 4.65
C ILE A 238 -5.98 -13.56 4.42
N HIS A 239 -4.94 -13.26 5.21
CA HIS A 239 -4.12 -12.05 5.14
C HIS A 239 -2.64 -12.40 5.13
N GLY A 240 -1.83 -11.48 4.63
CA GLY A 240 -0.38 -11.58 4.58
C GLY A 240 0.14 -12.19 3.28
N HIS A 241 0.94 -11.42 2.54
CA HIS A 241 1.71 -11.91 1.41
C HIS A 241 3.09 -12.31 1.89
N ILE A 242 3.50 -13.55 1.57
CA ILE A 242 4.87 -14.03 1.74
C ILE A 242 5.55 -13.96 0.37
N GLU A 243 6.79 -13.49 0.37
CA GLU A 243 7.60 -13.35 -0.83
C GLU A 243 8.97 -13.98 -0.58
N ALA A 244 9.35 -14.95 -1.39
CA ALA A 244 10.69 -15.53 -1.42
C ALA A 244 11.54 -14.69 -2.38
N VAL A 245 12.52 -13.96 -1.83
CA VAL A 245 13.32 -12.98 -2.55
C VAL A 245 14.74 -13.49 -2.71
N PHE A 246 15.26 -13.41 -3.94
CA PHE A 246 16.65 -13.65 -4.30
C PHE A 246 17.20 -12.36 -4.91
N ALA A 247 18.21 -11.75 -4.29
CA ALA A 247 18.71 -10.45 -4.68
C ALA A 247 20.22 -10.49 -4.95
N LYS A 248 20.62 -10.08 -6.15
CA LYS A 248 22.00 -9.80 -6.50
C LYS A 248 22.28 -8.32 -6.31
N THR A 249 23.22 -8.03 -5.43
CA THR A 249 23.69 -6.65 -5.17
C THR A 249 24.85 -6.27 -6.09
N LYS A 250 25.01 -4.98 -6.37
CA LYS A 250 26.15 -4.47 -7.18
C LYS A 250 27.45 -4.57 -6.40
N THR A 251 27.41 -4.30 -5.09
CA THR A 251 28.52 -4.51 -4.17
C THR A 251 28.28 -5.80 -3.41
N GLN A 252 29.29 -6.67 -3.31
CA GLN A 252 29.19 -7.92 -2.56
C GLN A 252 28.79 -7.63 -1.11
N THR A 253 27.84 -8.37 -0.58
CA THR A 253 27.35 -8.25 0.80
C THR A 253 27.18 -9.62 1.45
N SER A 254 27.38 -9.67 2.76
CA SER A 254 27.08 -10.86 3.57
C SER A 254 25.64 -10.83 4.10
N PRO A 255 25.08 -11.97 4.51
CA PRO A 255 23.79 -12.01 5.20
C PRO A 255 23.74 -11.14 6.45
N GLU A 256 24.84 -11.05 7.21
CA GLU A 256 24.95 -10.27 8.43
C GLU A 256 24.90 -8.76 8.14
N GLU A 257 25.61 -8.31 7.10
CA GLU A 257 25.57 -6.90 6.63
C GLU A 257 24.19 -6.52 6.10
N ALA A 258 23.54 -7.42 5.36
CA ALA A 258 22.19 -7.24 4.89
C ALA A 258 21.19 -7.16 6.05
N ALA A 259 21.27 -8.08 7.03
CA ALA A 259 20.43 -8.07 8.23
C ALA A 259 20.61 -6.78 9.03
N LYS A 260 21.85 -6.32 9.19
CA LYS A 260 22.15 -5.05 9.86
C LYS A 260 21.54 -3.87 9.12
N SER A 261 21.72 -3.80 7.80
CA SER A 261 21.14 -2.74 6.97
C SER A 261 19.62 -2.66 7.07
N MET A 262 18.93 -3.82 7.08
CA MET A 262 17.49 -3.91 7.22
C MET A 262 17.01 -3.54 8.63
N SER A 263 17.68 -4.04 9.68
CA SER A 263 17.24 -3.79 11.07
C SER A 263 17.49 -2.34 11.53
N GLU A 264 18.49 -1.67 10.98
CA GLU A 264 18.82 -0.27 11.27
C GLU A 264 18.05 0.71 10.37
N PHE A 265 17.24 0.21 9.42
CA PHE A 265 16.57 1.06 8.43
C PHE A 265 15.56 2.01 9.07
N GLN A 266 15.75 3.29 8.80
CA GLN A 266 14.89 4.39 9.20
C GLN A 266 14.77 5.37 8.04
N SER A 267 13.56 5.84 7.79
CA SER A 267 13.31 6.74 6.66
C SER A 267 12.55 8.02 7.06
N THR A 268 12.08 8.75 6.10
CA THR A 268 11.41 10.04 6.32
C THR A 268 10.18 9.93 7.24
N PRO A 269 9.24 8.96 7.08
CA PRO A 269 8.11 8.82 7.99
C PRO A 269 8.47 8.61 9.44
N GLN A 270 9.49 7.80 9.74
CA GLN A 270 9.96 7.54 11.10
C GLN A 270 10.62 8.79 11.70
N ARG A 271 11.49 9.49 10.93
CA ARG A 271 12.12 10.74 11.38
C ARG A 271 11.11 11.85 11.66
N MET A 272 10.03 11.92 10.86
CA MET A 272 8.93 12.87 11.03
C MET A 272 7.92 12.42 12.10
N LYS A 273 8.03 11.21 12.60
CA LYS A 273 7.10 10.59 13.58
C LYS A 273 5.65 10.64 13.10
N LEU A 274 5.44 10.27 11.84
CA LEU A 274 4.10 10.23 11.26
C LEU A 274 3.24 9.18 12.01
N PRO A 275 1.95 9.44 12.23
CA PRO A 275 1.10 8.59 13.08
C PRO A 275 1.04 7.13 12.66
N SER A 276 0.96 6.85 11.37
CA SER A 276 0.88 5.48 10.84
C SER A 276 2.25 4.84 10.58
N ALA A 277 3.36 5.58 10.78
CA ALA A 277 4.70 5.04 10.59
C ALA A 277 5.09 4.09 11.73
N PRO A 278 5.42 2.81 11.46
CA PRO A 278 5.88 1.90 12.49
C PRO A 278 7.28 2.29 12.96
N PRO A 279 7.64 2.06 14.24
CA PRO A 279 8.98 2.33 14.73
C PRO A 279 10.08 1.59 13.98
N HIS A 280 9.77 0.38 13.52
CA HIS A 280 10.65 -0.47 12.72
C HIS A 280 9.91 -0.86 11.43
N PRO A 281 10.16 -0.17 10.30
CA PRO A 281 9.49 -0.50 9.04
C PRO A 281 9.90 -1.87 8.50
N VAL A 282 11.12 -2.32 8.81
CA VAL A 282 11.62 -3.65 8.49
C VAL A 282 12.09 -4.33 9.78
N LEU A 283 11.54 -5.49 10.10
CA LEU A 283 11.92 -6.31 11.25
C LEU A 283 12.59 -7.59 10.80
N VAL A 284 13.86 -7.80 11.23
CA VAL A 284 14.61 -9.01 10.90
C VAL A 284 14.39 -10.06 11.99
N ARG A 285 13.81 -11.20 11.60
CA ARG A 285 13.58 -12.38 12.44
C ARG A 285 14.79 -13.30 12.44
N LYS A 286 15.12 -13.86 13.61
CA LYS A 286 16.23 -14.79 13.79
C LYS A 286 15.79 -16.25 13.82
N GLU A 287 14.52 -16.49 14.11
CA GLU A 287 13.91 -17.81 14.18
C GLU A 287 13.90 -18.47 12.80
N GLU A 288 14.19 -19.76 12.75
CA GLU A 288 14.38 -20.50 11.50
C GLU A 288 13.08 -20.73 10.73
N ASP A 289 11.91 -20.68 11.40
CA ASP A 289 10.58 -20.89 10.85
C ASP A 289 9.78 -19.60 10.65
N ARG A 290 10.39 -18.41 10.80
CA ARG A 290 9.73 -17.11 10.66
C ARG A 290 10.24 -16.35 9.42
N PRO A 291 9.38 -15.48 8.81
CA PRO A 291 8.04 -15.07 9.25
C PRO A 291 6.94 -16.05 8.84
N GLN A 292 5.84 -16.04 9.60
CA GLN A 292 4.63 -16.81 9.33
C GLN A 292 3.41 -15.89 9.30
N THR A 293 2.50 -16.08 8.33
CA THR A 293 1.31 -15.23 8.16
C THR A 293 0.46 -15.13 9.42
N ARG A 294 0.23 -16.26 10.10
CA ARG A 294 -0.60 -16.30 11.32
C ARG A 294 0.00 -15.54 12.50
N LEU A 295 1.33 -15.46 12.57
CA LEU A 295 2.06 -14.95 13.74
C LEU A 295 2.58 -13.54 13.55
N ASP A 296 2.87 -13.13 12.29
CA ASP A 296 3.64 -11.92 12.01
C ASP A 296 2.91 -10.89 11.13
N VAL A 297 1.71 -11.21 10.63
CA VAL A 297 1.01 -10.35 9.67
C VAL A 297 0.65 -8.98 10.27
N ASP A 298 0.35 -8.93 11.56
CA ASP A 298 -0.07 -7.71 12.27
C ASP A 298 1.09 -6.96 12.93
N GLU A 299 2.35 -7.33 12.66
CA GLU A 299 3.52 -6.65 13.22
C GLU A 299 3.50 -5.14 12.91
N GLY A 300 3.74 -4.30 13.94
CA GLY A 300 3.64 -2.84 13.80
C GLY A 300 2.25 -2.39 13.33
N ASN A 301 1.18 -2.99 13.85
CA ASN A 301 -0.21 -2.80 13.41
C ASN A 301 -0.40 -3.09 11.90
N GLY A 302 0.33 -4.06 11.35
CA GLY A 302 0.32 -4.44 9.95
C GLY A 302 1.14 -3.51 9.03
N MET A 303 1.86 -2.54 9.57
CA MET A 303 2.70 -1.59 8.81
C MET A 303 4.17 -2.01 8.72
N THR A 304 4.66 -2.90 9.60
CA THR A 304 6.00 -3.48 9.52
C THR A 304 6.04 -4.64 8.55
N VAL A 305 7.11 -4.76 7.76
CA VAL A 305 7.42 -6.00 7.04
C VAL A 305 8.39 -6.85 7.83
N SER A 306 8.10 -8.15 7.99
CA SER A 306 8.96 -9.09 8.70
C SER A 306 9.85 -9.84 7.69
N VAL A 307 11.16 -9.75 7.86
CA VAL A 307 12.17 -10.45 7.05
C VAL A 307 12.79 -11.58 7.88
N GLY A 308 12.85 -12.76 7.34
CA GLY A 308 13.53 -13.89 7.98
C GLY A 308 14.24 -14.79 6.96
N ARG A 309 14.86 -15.84 7.44
CA ARG A 309 15.56 -16.81 6.57
C ARG A 309 16.64 -16.16 5.70
N LEU A 310 17.23 -15.06 6.15
CA LEU A 310 18.24 -14.30 5.41
C LEU A 310 19.55 -15.08 5.38
N ARG A 311 20.04 -15.39 4.18
CA ARG A 311 21.20 -16.23 3.95
C ARG A 311 21.83 -15.99 2.58
N ARG A 312 23.04 -16.51 2.38
CA ARG A 312 23.72 -16.43 1.09
C ARG A 312 22.97 -17.23 0.02
N ASP A 313 22.88 -16.67 -1.16
CA ASP A 313 22.42 -17.35 -2.35
C ASP A 313 23.58 -17.64 -3.30
N SER A 314 23.81 -18.93 -3.55
CA SER A 314 24.90 -19.37 -4.44
C SER A 314 24.54 -19.26 -5.92
N ALA A 315 23.24 -19.30 -6.26
CA ALA A 315 22.80 -19.28 -7.66
C ALA A 315 23.04 -17.89 -8.31
N LEU A 316 22.68 -16.81 -7.58
CA LEU A 316 22.92 -15.44 -8.05
C LEU A 316 24.22 -14.83 -7.51
N ASN A 317 24.97 -15.55 -6.66
CA ASN A 317 26.06 -15.01 -5.87
C ASN A 317 25.62 -13.76 -5.08
N GLY A 318 24.46 -13.83 -4.45
CA GLY A 318 23.78 -12.76 -3.74
C GLY A 318 23.27 -13.17 -2.37
N ILE A 319 22.13 -12.64 -2.00
CA ILE A 319 21.41 -13.00 -0.77
C ILE A 319 19.99 -13.47 -1.11
N LYS A 320 19.43 -14.30 -0.23
CA LYS A 320 18.02 -14.67 -0.30
C LYS A 320 17.38 -14.61 1.07
N TYR A 321 16.10 -14.30 1.08
CA TYR A 321 15.31 -14.17 2.30
C TYR A 321 13.83 -14.36 2.04
N ILE A 322 13.07 -14.48 3.10
CA ILE A 322 11.59 -14.45 3.07
C ILE A 322 11.14 -13.14 3.68
N VAL A 323 10.22 -12.45 3.03
CA VAL A 323 9.53 -11.28 3.59
C VAL A 323 8.04 -11.53 3.66
N LEU A 324 7.42 -11.03 4.72
CA LEU A 324 5.98 -11.02 4.94
C LEU A 324 5.51 -9.61 5.24
N GLY A 325 4.39 -9.21 4.64
CA GLY A 325 3.69 -7.99 4.98
C GLY A 325 2.17 -8.15 4.90
N HIS A 326 1.43 -7.28 5.61
CA HIS A 326 -0.03 -7.27 5.57
C HIS A 326 -0.53 -6.58 4.30
N ASN A 327 -1.09 -7.35 3.37
CA ASN A 327 -1.49 -6.90 2.03
C ASN A 327 -2.58 -5.80 2.01
N LEU A 328 -3.47 -5.74 3.00
CA LEU A 328 -4.49 -4.68 3.07
C LEU A 328 -4.05 -3.46 3.90
N VAL A 329 -3.04 -3.60 4.76
CA VAL A 329 -2.52 -2.50 5.58
C VAL A 329 -1.26 -1.95 4.93
N ARG A 330 -0.10 -2.62 5.06
CA ARG A 330 1.15 -2.17 4.40
C ARG A 330 1.01 -2.12 2.88
N GLY A 331 0.39 -3.11 2.28
CA GLY A 331 0.16 -3.19 0.84
C GLY A 331 -1.07 -2.40 0.35
N GLY A 332 -1.76 -1.64 1.21
CA GLY A 332 -3.02 -1.02 0.84
C GLY A 332 -3.37 0.22 1.66
N ALA A 333 -4.44 0.17 2.43
CA ALA A 333 -5.01 1.32 3.12
C ALA A 333 -4.03 2.02 4.07
N GLY A 334 -3.24 1.27 4.85
CA GLY A 334 -2.27 1.86 5.78
C GLY A 334 -1.17 2.64 5.07
N CYS A 335 -0.59 2.08 3.99
CA CYS A 335 0.40 2.79 3.17
C CYS A 335 -0.20 4.05 2.53
N SER A 336 -1.43 3.98 2.05
CA SER A 336 -2.13 5.13 1.45
C SER A 336 -2.43 6.23 2.47
N ILE A 337 -2.79 5.86 3.71
CA ILE A 337 -2.94 6.83 4.81
C ILE A 337 -1.58 7.47 5.13
N LEU A 338 -0.51 6.68 5.22
CA LEU A 338 0.85 7.19 5.45
C LEU A 338 1.31 8.12 4.31
N ASN A 339 0.89 7.88 3.06
CA ASN A 339 1.10 8.80 1.94
C ASN A 339 0.44 10.16 2.22
N ALA A 340 -0.80 10.17 2.68
CA ALA A 340 -1.51 11.40 3.02
C ALA A 340 -0.83 12.13 4.18
N GLU A 341 -0.45 11.43 5.25
CA GLU A 341 0.29 12.00 6.37
C GLU A 341 1.60 12.64 5.94
N LEU A 342 2.36 11.99 5.04
CA LEU A 342 3.59 12.52 4.50
C LEU A 342 3.36 13.85 3.76
N LEU A 343 2.36 13.89 2.87
CA LEU A 343 2.05 15.08 2.08
C LEU A 343 1.50 16.22 2.95
N ILE A 344 0.73 15.94 3.99
CA ILE A 344 0.27 16.91 4.99
C ILE A 344 1.48 17.47 5.74
N ALA A 345 2.36 16.62 6.26
CA ALA A 345 3.52 17.04 7.03
C ALA A 345 4.55 17.82 6.18
N GLN A 346 4.65 17.53 4.89
CA GLN A 346 5.47 18.25 3.91
C GLN A 346 4.77 19.47 3.30
N LYS A 347 3.53 19.79 3.72
CA LYS A 347 2.72 20.95 3.30
C LYS A 347 2.33 20.97 1.81
N TYR A 348 2.24 19.83 1.17
CA TYR A 348 1.61 19.71 -0.16
C TYR A 348 0.07 19.83 -0.07
N ILE A 349 -0.49 19.56 1.11
CA ILE A 349 -1.90 19.73 1.46
C ILE A 349 -1.97 20.77 2.57
N GLN A 350 -2.78 21.81 2.36
CA GLN A 350 -2.93 22.96 3.26
C GLN A 350 -4.31 23.00 3.91
#